data_ab914379bd5f1c7a9b158f651ec9ab4e
#
_entry.id   ab914379bd5f1c7a9b158f651ec9ab4e
#
_cell.length_a   1.000
_cell.length_b   1.000
_cell.length_c   1.000
_cell.angle_alpha   90.00
_cell.angle_beta   90.00
_cell.angle_gamma   90.00
#
_symmetry.space_group_name_H-M   'P 1'
#
loop_
_entity.id
_entity.type
_entity.pdbx_description
1 polymer ?
#
loop_
_entity_poly.entity_id
_entity_poly.type
_entity_poly.pdbx_seq_one_letter_code
_entity_poly.pdbx_strand_id
1 'polypeptide(L)'
;QAAGTAAVLASSFQFEEAEVKFMRHMPVISEGLGYGVLERDEFILALEAGYVQAAEGGRLDMDGSTMRVPNARVPDPPVIFDLKGRGSVPTLMSLMDNKPFQISTKTKLGIDDVSGQAQLAVQIETHLKDELTSSDMSYALTGRLRDLRSELLVPGQIFTAELLQLTGTPDLIEISGAGRVSDIPFEGRWSQPLGAPNLTSQVTAKIELTPKSLQALNIGLPEGSLSGGAEGALRLEIAKNKPVAFELTSDLTGTRLQSAALNWSKPTAQAAQLRVQGVLGKPLQVELLALEAQGLSLEGTVQFDAGGLDRVVLSRLEVGDWLDGAATFIHQGSGVPMRLLLSGDLDLRSYGKLAGGEAARADTTAPMPMSLKLGRLQLSNTLFLSDVRADFDQGLAAGGAFGGRVNGGVGITGQMSGQGRGLRLSVTSQDAGGVLRDAGLLRQASGGEMMLDLAPHADGWNGSMNITSVRVNDAPAIAQLLSAASIIGLPDQLDGKGIFFSTIEGEFNINKELFTIYRSSAVGPSLGMSMDGYIDTKRKQLDLQGVLSPFYLLNGLGSILTRRGEGLIGFNFTLRGALENPQASVNPLSLFTPGMFREIFRRRPPKQE
;
A
#
# COMPACT_ATOMS: atom_id res chain seq x y z
N GLN A 1 -93.93 16.90 15.92
CA GLN A 1 -92.58 17.41 16.04
C GLN A 1 -91.89 17.14 14.70
N ALA A 2 -91.78 18.21 13.82
CA ALA A 2 -91.02 18.16 12.58
C ALA A 2 -89.53 18.14 12.96
N ALA A 3 -88.86 17.11 12.59
CA ALA A 3 -87.39 17.06 12.65
C ALA A 3 -86.88 18.19 11.73
N GLY A 4 -86.25 19.21 12.34
CA GLY A 4 -85.67 20.30 11.60
C GLY A 4 -84.58 19.75 10.67
N THR A 5 -84.81 19.90 9.38
CA THR A 5 -83.79 19.72 8.34
C THR A 5 -82.66 20.73 8.64
N ALA A 6 -81.51 20.22 9.01
CA ALA A 6 -80.31 21.04 9.17
C ALA A 6 -80.08 21.83 7.87
N ALA A 7 -80.03 23.17 7.95
CA ALA A 7 -79.72 23.98 6.80
C ALA A 7 -78.38 23.65 6.21
N VAL A 8 -78.35 23.24 4.95
CA VAL A 8 -77.07 22.99 4.24
C VAL A 8 -76.57 24.37 3.78
N LEU A 9 -75.47 24.83 4.35
CA LEU A 9 -74.80 26.04 3.92
C LEU A 9 -73.82 25.67 2.79
N ALA A 10 -73.94 26.30 1.65
CA ALA A 10 -72.97 26.25 0.56
C ALA A 10 -72.60 27.69 0.16
N SER A 11 -71.36 27.99 0.06
CA SER A 11 -70.85 29.31 -0.35
C SER A 11 -69.56 29.11 -1.18
N SER A 12 -69.39 29.91 -2.21
CA SER A 12 -68.14 30.00 -2.96
C SER A 12 -67.79 31.46 -3.23
N PHE A 13 -66.51 31.74 -3.26
CA PHE A 13 -66.00 33.07 -3.60
C PHE A 13 -64.68 32.92 -4.40
N GLN A 14 -64.39 33.95 -5.18
CA GLN A 14 -63.06 34.06 -5.85
C GLN A 14 -62.32 35.22 -5.20
N PHE A 15 -61.01 35.14 -5.23
CA PHE A 15 -60.13 36.20 -4.77
C PHE A 15 -59.06 36.48 -5.80
N GLU A 16 -58.69 37.72 -5.95
CA GLU A 16 -57.63 38.22 -6.84
C GLU A 16 -56.76 39.19 -6.05
N GLU A 17 -55.46 39.28 -6.40
CA GLU A 17 -54.47 40.15 -5.73
C GLU A 17 -54.42 39.96 -4.19
N ALA A 18 -54.75 38.80 -3.73
CA ALA A 18 -54.82 38.53 -2.31
C ALA A 18 -53.43 38.30 -1.69
N GLU A 19 -53.27 38.81 -0.46
CA GLU A 19 -52.15 38.44 0.39
C GLU A 19 -52.59 37.37 1.40
N VAL A 20 -51.91 36.18 1.35
CA VAL A 20 -52.24 35.05 2.22
C VAL A 20 -51.08 34.76 3.16
N LYS A 21 -51.31 34.90 4.46
CA LYS A 21 -50.34 34.52 5.48
C LYS A 21 -50.62 33.11 5.97
N PHE A 22 -49.83 32.16 5.55
CA PHE A 22 -50.00 30.74 5.89
C PHE A 22 -49.18 30.29 7.09
N MET A 23 -48.09 31.02 7.46
CA MET A 23 -47.22 30.67 8.60
C MET A 23 -46.62 31.95 9.22
N ARG A 24 -46.52 32.02 10.57
CA ARG A 24 -46.15 33.23 11.34
C ARG A 24 -44.81 33.84 10.94
N HIS A 25 -43.81 33.02 10.63
CA HIS A 25 -42.44 33.45 10.33
C HIS A 25 -42.05 33.31 8.86
N MET A 26 -42.97 32.90 8.00
CA MET A 26 -42.79 32.88 6.56
C MET A 26 -43.31 34.16 5.93
N PRO A 27 -42.74 34.60 4.80
CA PRO A 27 -43.34 35.68 3.99
C PRO A 27 -44.76 35.32 3.56
N VAL A 28 -45.54 36.31 3.25
CA VAL A 28 -46.91 36.13 2.73
C VAL A 28 -46.86 35.58 1.29
N ILE A 29 -47.92 34.88 0.89
CA ILE A 29 -48.19 34.60 -0.52
C ILE A 29 -48.77 35.89 -1.09
N SER A 30 -48.13 36.44 -2.10
CA SER A 30 -48.54 37.68 -2.78
C SER A 30 -49.15 37.38 -4.13
N GLU A 31 -49.96 38.33 -4.65
CA GLU A 31 -50.68 38.23 -5.93
C GLU A 31 -51.52 36.95 -6.03
N GLY A 32 -52.13 36.56 -4.91
CA GLY A 32 -52.92 35.34 -4.84
C GLY A 32 -54.19 35.45 -5.68
N LEU A 33 -54.35 34.53 -6.64
CA LEU A 33 -55.57 34.32 -7.44
C LEU A 33 -56.11 32.92 -7.10
N GLY A 34 -57.42 32.82 -6.85
CA GLY A 34 -57.98 31.52 -6.53
C GLY A 34 -59.43 31.59 -6.08
N TYR A 35 -59.89 30.52 -5.43
CA TYR A 35 -61.24 30.42 -4.95
C TYR A 35 -61.39 29.75 -3.61
N GLY A 36 -62.45 30.07 -2.88
CA GLY A 36 -62.85 29.37 -1.67
C GLY A 36 -64.22 28.73 -1.82
N VAL A 37 -64.41 27.54 -1.28
CA VAL A 37 -65.67 26.80 -1.27
C VAL A 37 -65.93 26.32 0.15
N LEU A 38 -67.15 26.67 0.65
CA LEU A 38 -67.70 26.08 1.87
C LEU A 38 -68.91 25.25 1.47
N GLU A 39 -68.84 23.94 1.68
CA GLU A 39 -69.97 23.06 1.43
C GLU A 39 -70.25 22.22 2.67
N ARG A 40 -71.42 22.36 3.27
CA ARG A 40 -71.74 21.76 4.55
C ARG A 40 -70.82 22.24 5.66
N ASP A 41 -69.87 21.38 6.00
CA ASP A 41 -68.93 21.58 7.11
C ASP A 41 -67.48 21.65 6.60
N GLU A 42 -67.25 21.35 5.32
CA GLU A 42 -65.93 21.37 4.71
C GLU A 42 -65.64 22.73 4.04
N PHE A 43 -64.50 23.31 4.37
CA PHE A 43 -63.97 24.50 3.70
C PHE A 43 -62.71 24.17 2.93
N ILE A 44 -62.68 24.58 1.66
CA ILE A 44 -61.52 24.41 0.78
C ILE A 44 -61.16 25.81 0.24
N LEU A 45 -59.86 26.15 0.36
CA LEU A 45 -59.24 27.28 -0.32
C LEU A 45 -58.24 26.75 -1.33
N ALA A 46 -58.38 27.13 -2.60
CA ALA A 46 -57.46 26.73 -3.67
C ALA A 46 -56.77 27.97 -4.26
N LEU A 47 -55.48 27.91 -4.36
CA LEU A 47 -54.62 28.94 -4.98
C LEU A 47 -54.32 28.49 -6.41
N GLU A 48 -54.85 29.24 -7.41
CA GLU A 48 -54.59 28.99 -8.83
C GLU A 48 -53.28 29.63 -9.28
N ALA A 49 -52.96 30.82 -8.74
CA ALA A 49 -51.67 31.49 -8.93
C ALA A 49 -51.30 32.29 -7.68
N GLY A 50 -50.02 32.50 -7.47
CA GLY A 50 -49.46 33.29 -6.39
C GLY A 50 -48.03 32.88 -6.07
N TYR A 51 -47.29 33.75 -5.45
CA TYR A 51 -45.89 33.46 -5.13
C TYR A 51 -45.49 33.96 -3.73
N VAL A 52 -44.43 33.35 -3.21
CA VAL A 52 -43.75 33.84 -2.01
C VAL A 52 -42.44 34.49 -2.42
N GLN A 53 -42.26 35.75 -2.04
CA GLN A 53 -41.03 36.49 -2.28
C GLN A 53 -40.01 36.09 -1.18
N ALA A 54 -38.89 35.46 -1.58
CA ALA A 54 -37.77 35.21 -0.66
C ALA A 54 -36.93 36.48 -0.46
N ALA A 55 -36.19 36.54 0.63
CA ALA A 55 -35.28 37.66 0.90
C ALA A 55 -34.15 37.71 -0.14
N GLU A 56 -33.72 36.53 -0.60
CA GLU A 56 -32.69 36.32 -1.61
C GLU A 56 -33.13 35.23 -2.60
N GLY A 57 -32.56 35.21 -3.80
CA GLY A 57 -32.77 34.14 -4.78
C GLY A 57 -34.05 34.25 -5.63
N GLY A 58 -34.93 35.22 -5.36
CA GLY A 58 -36.14 35.46 -6.16
C GLY A 58 -37.44 35.00 -5.51
N ARG A 59 -38.40 34.54 -6.33
CA ARG A 59 -39.73 34.11 -5.88
C ARG A 59 -39.92 32.60 -6.00
N LEU A 60 -40.79 32.05 -5.14
CA LEU A 60 -41.29 30.69 -5.20
C LEU A 60 -42.76 30.72 -5.63
N ASP A 61 -43.08 30.23 -6.82
CA ASP A 61 -44.44 30.12 -7.32
C ASP A 61 -45.17 29.01 -6.55
N MET A 62 -46.39 29.31 -6.06
CA MET A 62 -47.17 28.44 -5.18
C MET A 62 -48.44 27.88 -5.85
N ASP A 63 -48.49 27.94 -7.19
CA ASP A 63 -49.65 27.55 -8.00
C ASP A 63 -50.11 26.11 -7.71
N GLY A 64 -51.43 25.96 -7.52
CA GLY A 64 -52.08 24.68 -7.23
C GLY A 64 -51.94 24.24 -5.76
N SER A 65 -51.58 25.17 -4.86
CA SER A 65 -51.63 24.94 -3.41
C SER A 65 -53.07 24.98 -2.91
N THR A 66 -53.39 24.15 -1.91
CA THR A 66 -54.74 24.08 -1.32
C THR A 66 -54.65 24.03 0.20
N MET A 67 -55.70 24.58 0.83
CA MET A 67 -55.99 24.41 2.26
C MET A 67 -57.37 23.76 2.39
N ARG A 68 -57.50 22.73 3.17
CA ARG A 68 -58.75 22.02 3.41
C ARG A 68 -59.02 21.91 4.91
N VAL A 69 -60.18 22.34 5.33
CA VAL A 69 -60.70 22.18 6.69
C VAL A 69 -61.89 21.20 6.61
N PRO A 70 -61.69 19.90 6.97
CA PRO A 70 -62.71 18.87 6.80
C PRO A 70 -63.98 19.08 7.62
N ASN A 71 -63.85 19.77 8.78
CA ASN A 71 -65.00 20.13 9.61
C ASN A 71 -64.78 21.49 10.29
N ALA A 72 -65.32 22.57 9.69
CA ALA A 72 -65.20 23.94 10.18
C ALA A 72 -66.11 24.29 11.37
N ARG A 73 -66.96 23.35 11.83
CA ARG A 73 -67.86 23.60 12.97
C ARG A 73 -67.30 23.25 14.34
N VAL A 74 -66.23 22.49 14.37
CA VAL A 74 -65.60 22.09 15.63
C VAL A 74 -64.66 23.20 16.13
N PRO A 75 -64.52 23.42 17.44
CA PRO A 75 -63.45 24.24 17.97
C PRO A 75 -62.08 23.70 17.55
N ASP A 76 -61.15 24.59 17.21
CA ASP A 76 -59.82 24.20 16.75
C ASP A 76 -59.85 23.14 15.62
N PRO A 77 -60.52 23.43 14.47
CA PRO A 77 -60.76 22.42 13.46
C PRO A 77 -59.43 21.91 12.85
N PRO A 78 -59.38 20.62 12.46
CA PRO A 78 -58.22 20.07 11.73
C PRO A 78 -58.09 20.76 10.38
N VAL A 79 -56.89 21.05 9.95
CA VAL A 79 -56.56 21.65 8.66
C VAL A 79 -55.45 20.87 7.97
N ILE A 80 -55.64 20.68 6.67
CA ILE A 80 -54.67 20.07 5.80
C ILE A 80 -54.25 21.10 4.75
N PHE A 81 -52.95 21.39 4.71
CA PHE A 81 -52.37 22.22 3.65
C PHE A 81 -51.63 21.30 2.69
N ASP A 82 -51.98 21.34 1.43
CA ASP A 82 -51.23 20.74 0.32
C ASP A 82 -50.54 21.87 -0.45
N LEU A 83 -49.32 22.19 -0.05
CA LEU A 83 -48.55 23.30 -0.62
C LEU A 83 -47.66 22.78 -1.76
N LYS A 84 -47.67 23.51 -2.86
CA LYS A 84 -46.78 23.29 -4.00
C LYS A 84 -45.85 24.49 -4.16
N GLY A 85 -44.60 24.25 -4.48
CA GLY A 85 -43.61 25.29 -4.67
C GLY A 85 -42.74 25.02 -5.88
N ARG A 86 -42.49 26.04 -6.71
CA ARG A 86 -41.57 25.95 -7.85
C ARG A 86 -40.73 27.22 -7.91
N GLY A 87 -39.41 27.07 -7.92
CA GLY A 87 -38.47 28.17 -7.95
C GLY A 87 -37.03 27.74 -8.05
N SER A 88 -36.10 28.66 -7.85
CA SER A 88 -34.69 28.34 -7.80
C SER A 88 -34.30 27.69 -6.45
N VAL A 89 -33.21 26.90 -6.44
CA VAL A 89 -32.67 26.36 -5.20
C VAL A 89 -32.21 27.45 -4.22
N PRO A 90 -31.57 28.57 -4.64
CA PRO A 90 -31.32 29.73 -3.79
C PRO A 90 -32.57 30.30 -3.13
N THR A 91 -33.66 30.45 -3.89
CA THR A 91 -34.97 30.90 -3.35
C THR A 91 -35.45 29.97 -2.24
N LEU A 92 -35.41 28.66 -2.48
CA LEU A 92 -35.79 27.66 -1.48
C LEU A 92 -34.91 27.78 -0.24
N MET A 93 -33.58 27.84 -0.37
CA MET A 93 -32.66 27.98 0.75
C MET A 93 -32.94 29.25 1.57
N SER A 94 -33.19 30.38 0.91
CA SER A 94 -33.54 31.63 1.57
C SER A 94 -34.86 31.54 2.37
N LEU A 95 -35.87 30.86 1.82
CA LEU A 95 -37.13 30.62 2.55
C LEU A 95 -36.93 29.67 3.73
N MET A 96 -36.13 28.61 3.54
CA MET A 96 -35.81 27.63 4.58
C MET A 96 -34.85 28.18 5.66
N ASP A 97 -34.30 29.37 5.46
CA ASP A 97 -33.51 30.05 6.50
C ASP A 97 -34.38 30.79 7.53
N ASN A 98 -35.65 30.98 7.24
CA ASN A 98 -36.62 31.49 8.22
C ASN A 98 -36.88 30.46 9.33
N LYS A 99 -37.34 30.95 10.52
CA LYS A 99 -37.80 30.07 11.58
C LYS A 99 -39.00 29.24 11.13
N PRO A 100 -39.09 27.95 11.49
CA PRO A 100 -38.27 27.24 12.49
C PRO A 100 -37.04 26.52 11.89
N PHE A 101 -36.82 26.57 10.57
CA PHE A 101 -35.84 25.69 9.88
C PHE A 101 -34.40 26.17 10.05
N GLN A 102 -34.07 27.40 9.74
CA GLN A 102 -32.75 28.04 9.91
C GLN A 102 -31.61 27.23 9.30
N ILE A 103 -31.70 26.82 8.03
CA ILE A 103 -30.80 25.87 7.37
C ILE A 103 -29.40 26.45 7.17
N SER A 104 -29.24 27.70 6.75
CA SER A 104 -27.93 28.32 6.52
C SER A 104 -27.11 28.36 7.80
N THR A 105 -27.74 28.67 8.93
CA THR A 105 -27.11 28.67 10.26
C THR A 105 -26.64 27.27 10.69
N LYS A 106 -27.32 26.24 10.20
CA LYS A 106 -27.01 24.83 10.55
C LYS A 106 -25.98 24.20 9.62
N THR A 107 -26.00 24.55 8.33
CA THR A 107 -25.16 23.91 7.30
C THR A 107 -23.91 24.70 6.93
N LYS A 108 -23.86 26.02 7.24
CA LYS A 108 -22.84 26.97 6.79
C LYS A 108 -22.77 27.14 5.26
N LEU A 109 -23.77 26.67 4.52
CA LEU A 109 -23.88 26.91 3.09
C LEU A 109 -24.52 28.30 2.87
N GLY A 110 -23.85 29.11 2.07
CA GLY A 110 -24.43 30.37 1.58
C GLY A 110 -25.51 30.08 0.56
N ILE A 111 -26.45 31.01 0.41
CA ILE A 111 -27.59 30.89 -0.53
C ILE A 111 -27.07 30.83 -1.97
N ASP A 112 -26.03 31.60 -2.29
CA ASP A 112 -25.40 31.66 -3.63
C ASP A 112 -24.43 30.51 -3.92
N ASP A 113 -24.17 29.64 -2.95
CA ASP A 113 -23.21 28.55 -3.09
C ASP A 113 -23.74 27.37 -3.92
N VAL A 114 -25.06 27.34 -4.17
CA VAL A 114 -25.75 26.29 -4.91
C VAL A 114 -26.68 26.90 -5.95
N SER A 115 -26.59 26.48 -7.18
CA SER A 115 -27.55 26.82 -8.25
C SER A 115 -28.41 25.61 -8.65
N GLY A 116 -29.54 25.85 -9.26
CA GLY A 116 -30.47 24.82 -9.72
C GLY A 116 -31.93 25.22 -9.57
N GLN A 117 -32.82 24.31 -9.94
CA GLN A 117 -34.29 24.47 -9.86
C GLN A 117 -34.87 23.51 -8.82
N ALA A 118 -35.85 23.96 -8.07
CA ALA A 118 -36.56 23.18 -7.07
C ALA A 118 -38.06 23.10 -7.39
N GLN A 119 -38.63 21.93 -7.26
CA GLN A 119 -40.07 21.68 -7.28
C GLN A 119 -40.43 20.90 -6.02
N LEU A 120 -41.34 21.41 -5.22
CA LEU A 120 -41.70 20.88 -3.92
C LEU A 120 -43.19 20.57 -3.83
N ALA A 121 -43.56 19.61 -3.03
CA ALA A 121 -44.91 19.38 -2.53
C ALA A 121 -44.83 19.08 -1.02
N VAL A 122 -45.54 19.82 -0.23
CA VAL A 122 -45.55 19.68 1.24
C VAL A 122 -47.00 19.52 1.70
N GLN A 123 -47.28 18.40 2.33
CA GLN A 123 -48.54 18.20 3.04
C GLN A 123 -48.33 18.53 4.52
N ILE A 124 -49.12 19.42 5.09
CA ILE A 124 -49.06 19.78 6.51
C ILE A 124 -50.41 19.50 7.12
N GLU A 125 -50.45 18.71 8.18
CA GLU A 125 -51.65 18.46 8.98
C GLU A 125 -51.47 19.09 10.35
N THR A 126 -52.45 19.92 10.72
CA THR A 126 -52.45 20.64 11.99
C THR A 126 -53.89 21.00 12.40
N HIS A 127 -54.06 21.89 13.38
CA HIS A 127 -55.34 22.43 13.82
C HIS A 127 -55.32 23.97 13.72
N LEU A 128 -56.45 24.59 13.36
CA LEU A 128 -56.58 26.05 13.39
C LEU A 128 -56.81 26.51 14.83
N LYS A 129 -55.71 26.81 15.53
CA LYS A 129 -55.72 27.35 16.89
C LYS A 129 -54.73 28.52 17.03
N ASP A 130 -54.96 29.39 18.02
CA ASP A 130 -54.15 30.59 18.18
C ASP A 130 -52.68 30.36 18.45
N GLU A 131 -52.35 29.30 19.17
CA GLU A 131 -50.96 28.93 19.46
C GLU A 131 -50.67 27.50 18.99
N LEU A 132 -49.78 27.38 18.00
CA LEU A 132 -49.28 26.12 17.48
C LEU A 132 -47.88 25.83 18.05
N THR A 133 -47.71 24.64 18.55
CA THR A 133 -46.38 24.08 18.89
C THR A 133 -45.89 23.14 17.81
N SER A 134 -44.60 22.85 17.76
CA SER A 134 -44.05 21.91 16.78
C SER A 134 -44.61 20.47 16.88
N SER A 135 -45.12 20.09 18.08
CA SER A 135 -45.79 18.81 18.29
C SER A 135 -47.24 18.76 17.72
N ASP A 136 -47.79 19.91 17.38
CA ASP A 136 -49.15 20.02 16.82
C ASP A 136 -49.17 19.90 15.30
N MET A 137 -48.01 19.79 14.66
CA MET A 137 -47.85 19.73 13.21
C MET A 137 -47.23 18.45 12.78
N SER A 138 -47.87 17.74 11.85
CA SER A 138 -47.29 16.67 11.07
C SER A 138 -47.08 17.18 9.64
N TYR A 139 -45.93 16.86 9.05
CA TYR A 139 -45.72 17.24 7.64
C TYR A 139 -44.96 16.13 6.89
N ALA A 140 -45.27 16.06 5.60
CA ALA A 140 -44.53 15.25 4.63
C ALA A 140 -44.11 16.14 3.47
N LEU A 141 -42.81 16.23 3.23
CA LEU A 141 -42.19 16.98 2.15
C LEU A 141 -41.70 15.99 1.08
N THR A 142 -42.06 16.27 -0.17
CA THR A 142 -41.43 15.64 -1.34
C THR A 142 -40.96 16.72 -2.31
N GLY A 143 -39.81 16.46 -2.98
CA GLY A 143 -39.26 17.45 -3.90
C GLY A 143 -38.39 16.85 -4.96
N ARG A 144 -38.15 17.63 -5.99
CA ARG A 144 -37.20 17.35 -7.07
C ARG A 144 -36.32 18.57 -7.25
N LEU A 145 -35.02 18.34 -7.16
CA LEU A 145 -33.98 19.33 -7.40
C LEU A 145 -33.34 19.02 -8.74
N ARG A 146 -33.32 19.97 -9.67
CA ARG A 146 -32.84 19.80 -11.03
C ARG A 146 -31.65 20.70 -11.30
N ASP A 147 -30.76 20.26 -12.16
CA ASP A 147 -29.60 21.00 -12.66
C ASP A 147 -28.77 21.65 -11.54
N LEU A 148 -28.55 20.87 -10.46
CA LEU A 148 -27.77 21.33 -9.32
C LEU A 148 -26.32 21.50 -9.70
N ARG A 149 -25.71 22.61 -9.27
CA ARG A 149 -24.29 22.89 -9.36
C ARG A 149 -23.83 23.61 -8.10
N SER A 150 -22.70 23.20 -7.56
CA SER A 150 -22.02 23.83 -6.42
C SER A 150 -20.52 23.64 -6.49
N GLU A 151 -19.76 24.65 -6.07
CA GLU A 151 -18.30 24.60 -5.91
C GLU A 151 -17.86 24.54 -4.44
N LEU A 152 -18.83 24.59 -3.53
CA LEU A 152 -18.59 24.64 -2.08
C LEU A 152 -19.05 23.39 -1.32
N LEU A 153 -19.98 22.60 -1.89
CA LEU A 153 -20.44 21.35 -1.28
C LEU A 153 -19.29 20.35 -1.06
N VAL A 154 -18.35 20.28 -2.00
CA VAL A 154 -17.13 19.50 -1.88
C VAL A 154 -15.95 20.45 -2.11
N PRO A 155 -15.16 20.80 -1.08
CA PRO A 155 -14.12 21.81 -1.19
C PRO A 155 -13.10 21.51 -2.31
N GLY A 156 -12.96 22.44 -3.26
CA GLY A 156 -12.05 22.32 -4.39
C GLY A 156 -12.52 21.44 -5.53
N GLN A 157 -13.80 20.99 -5.51
CA GLN A 157 -14.41 20.15 -6.53
C GLN A 157 -15.76 20.72 -6.96
N ILE A 158 -16.13 20.50 -8.21
CA ILE A 158 -17.44 20.91 -8.74
C ILE A 158 -18.43 19.76 -8.54
N PHE A 159 -19.46 20.01 -7.74
CA PHE A 159 -20.59 19.09 -7.59
C PHE A 159 -21.67 19.43 -8.64
N THR A 160 -22.16 18.41 -9.36
CA THR A 160 -23.27 18.55 -10.31
C THR A 160 -24.22 17.36 -10.19
N ALA A 161 -25.54 17.64 -10.34
CA ALA A 161 -26.56 16.60 -10.42
C ALA A 161 -27.73 17.06 -11.29
N GLU A 162 -28.14 16.24 -12.26
CA GLU A 162 -29.30 16.57 -13.14
C GLU A 162 -30.61 16.46 -12.40
N LEU A 163 -30.76 15.48 -11.51
CA LEU A 163 -31.96 15.26 -10.73
C LEU A 163 -31.64 14.63 -9.39
N LEU A 164 -32.00 15.30 -8.30
CA LEU A 164 -32.06 14.74 -6.97
C LEU A 164 -33.47 14.73 -6.43
N GLN A 165 -33.80 13.71 -5.65
CA GLN A 165 -35.06 13.60 -4.92
C GLN A 165 -34.85 14.10 -3.50
N LEU A 166 -35.78 14.91 -3.01
CA LEU A 166 -35.84 15.42 -1.66
C LEU A 166 -37.08 14.84 -0.97
N THR A 167 -36.90 14.29 0.22
CA THR A 167 -37.98 13.86 1.10
C THR A 167 -37.78 14.43 2.49
N GLY A 168 -38.85 14.72 3.20
CA GLY A 168 -38.76 15.26 4.55
C GLY A 168 -39.98 14.91 5.40
N THR A 169 -39.67 14.63 6.67
CA THR A 169 -40.66 14.44 7.75
C THR A 169 -40.21 15.25 8.96
N PRO A 170 -41.01 15.37 10.04
CA PRO A 170 -40.56 16.06 11.26
C PRO A 170 -39.26 15.53 11.85
N ASP A 171 -38.92 14.26 11.58
CA ASP A 171 -37.74 13.57 12.18
C ASP A 171 -36.54 13.49 11.26
N LEU A 172 -36.73 13.57 9.91
CA LEU A 172 -35.68 13.27 8.95
C LEU A 172 -35.87 14.05 7.64
N ILE A 173 -34.74 14.60 7.11
CA ILE A 173 -34.66 15.09 5.72
C ILE A 173 -33.65 14.22 4.99
N GLU A 174 -34.01 13.81 3.76
CA GLU A 174 -33.17 13.06 2.86
C GLU A 174 -33.11 13.69 1.47
N ILE A 175 -31.90 13.68 0.87
CA ILE A 175 -31.66 14.00 -0.53
C ILE A 175 -30.96 12.81 -1.16
N SER A 176 -31.49 12.28 -2.26
CA SER A 176 -30.90 11.11 -2.93
C SER A 176 -30.94 11.25 -4.44
N GLY A 177 -29.99 10.60 -5.11
CA GLY A 177 -29.88 10.56 -6.56
C GLY A 177 -28.47 10.38 -7.05
N ALA A 178 -28.31 10.52 -8.37
CA ALA A 178 -27.02 10.41 -9.05
C ALA A 178 -26.47 11.78 -9.43
N GLY A 179 -25.15 11.90 -9.48
CA GLY A 179 -24.47 13.13 -9.85
C GLY A 179 -22.98 12.89 -10.14
N ARG A 180 -22.24 13.98 -10.15
CA ARG A 180 -20.78 13.97 -10.33
C ARG A 180 -20.11 14.92 -9.34
N VAL A 181 -18.96 14.50 -8.83
CA VAL A 181 -18.02 15.38 -8.15
C VAL A 181 -16.82 15.53 -9.09
N SER A 182 -16.70 16.70 -9.74
CA SER A 182 -15.84 16.89 -10.91
C SER A 182 -16.13 15.80 -11.97
N ASP A 183 -15.17 14.94 -12.29
CA ASP A 183 -15.36 13.85 -13.25
C ASP A 183 -15.76 12.50 -12.62
N ILE A 184 -15.92 12.42 -11.31
CA ILE A 184 -16.24 11.18 -10.60
C ILE A 184 -17.76 11.03 -10.49
N PRO A 185 -18.37 10.04 -11.15
CA PRO A 185 -19.79 9.75 -10.99
C PRO A 185 -20.05 9.15 -9.60
N PHE A 186 -21.19 9.50 -9.02
CA PHE A 186 -21.69 8.91 -7.80
C PHE A 186 -23.19 8.66 -7.87
N GLU A 187 -23.67 7.71 -7.08
CA GLU A 187 -25.06 7.55 -6.69
C GLU A 187 -25.12 7.56 -5.17
N GLY A 188 -25.92 8.45 -4.57
CA GLY A 188 -25.82 8.63 -3.13
C GLY A 188 -27.08 9.17 -2.48
N ARG A 189 -27.01 9.16 -1.15
CA ARG A 189 -28.04 9.69 -0.25
C ARG A 189 -27.36 10.49 0.86
N TRP A 190 -27.84 11.70 1.07
CA TRP A 190 -27.60 12.49 2.26
C TRP A 190 -28.83 12.43 3.16
N SER A 191 -28.64 12.25 4.46
CA SER A 191 -29.69 12.21 5.46
C SER A 191 -29.33 13.09 6.65
N GLN A 192 -30.29 13.90 7.09
CA GLN A 192 -30.18 14.77 8.25
C GLN A 192 -31.33 14.46 9.22
N PRO A 193 -31.07 13.80 10.35
CA PRO A 193 -32.03 13.70 11.44
C PRO A 193 -32.37 15.08 12.01
N LEU A 194 -33.65 15.27 12.36
CA LEU A 194 -34.18 16.48 12.98
C LEU A 194 -34.67 16.19 14.39
N GLY A 195 -35.07 17.21 15.14
CA GLY A 195 -35.76 17.03 16.44
C GLY A 195 -34.84 16.99 17.68
N ALA A 196 -33.54 16.76 17.57
CA ALA A 196 -32.60 16.88 18.70
C ALA A 196 -31.41 17.78 18.35
N PRO A 197 -30.80 18.49 19.31
CA PRO A 197 -29.61 19.27 19.07
C PRO A 197 -28.40 18.36 18.83
N ASN A 198 -27.49 18.77 17.93
CA ASN A 198 -26.21 18.12 17.61
C ASN A 198 -26.31 16.74 16.95
N LEU A 199 -27.36 16.49 16.18
CA LEU A 199 -27.46 15.28 15.35
C LEU A 199 -26.44 15.33 14.20
N THR A 200 -25.89 14.16 13.87
CA THR A 200 -24.92 13.98 12.78
C THR A 200 -25.67 13.73 11.48
N SER A 201 -25.33 14.47 10.41
CA SER A 201 -25.75 14.11 9.06
C SER A 201 -24.89 12.99 8.53
N GLN A 202 -25.46 12.16 7.67
CA GLN A 202 -24.75 11.08 6.99
C GLN A 202 -24.86 11.22 5.48
N VAL A 203 -23.75 10.93 4.78
CA VAL A 203 -23.77 10.69 3.33
C VAL A 203 -23.37 9.26 3.10
N THR A 204 -24.14 8.54 2.30
CA THR A 204 -23.75 7.24 1.76
C THR A 204 -23.76 7.33 0.24
N ALA A 205 -22.67 6.92 -0.41
CA ALA A 205 -22.57 7.01 -1.86
C ALA A 205 -21.83 5.81 -2.44
N LYS A 206 -22.22 5.40 -3.63
CA LYS A 206 -21.46 4.52 -4.50
C LYS A 206 -20.67 5.39 -5.45
N ILE A 207 -19.37 5.13 -5.55
CA ILE A 207 -18.45 5.84 -6.43
C ILE A 207 -17.70 4.83 -7.29
N GLU A 208 -17.21 5.24 -8.45
CA GLU A 208 -16.38 4.41 -9.30
C GLU A 208 -14.90 4.69 -9.04
N LEU A 209 -14.16 3.66 -8.60
CA LEU A 209 -12.73 3.71 -8.37
C LEU A 209 -11.99 3.35 -9.66
N THR A 210 -11.51 4.34 -10.37
CA THR A 210 -10.73 4.24 -11.61
C THR A 210 -9.42 5.02 -11.50
N PRO A 211 -8.44 4.81 -12.39
CA PRO A 211 -7.25 5.67 -12.44
C PRO A 211 -7.60 7.17 -12.55
N LYS A 212 -8.65 7.52 -13.29
CA LYS A 212 -9.12 8.91 -13.45
C LYS A 212 -9.68 9.48 -12.15
N SER A 213 -10.49 8.69 -11.43
CA SER A 213 -11.07 9.15 -10.15
C SER A 213 -10.00 9.35 -9.08
N LEU A 214 -8.97 8.48 -9.03
CA LEU A 214 -7.86 8.64 -8.10
C LEU A 214 -7.01 9.87 -8.45
N GLN A 215 -6.76 10.11 -9.73
CA GLN A 215 -6.06 11.31 -10.18
C GLN A 215 -6.83 12.59 -9.84
N ALA A 216 -8.16 12.61 -10.03
CA ALA A 216 -9.02 13.75 -9.65
C ALA A 216 -8.99 14.03 -8.14
N LEU A 217 -8.75 13.00 -7.31
CA LEU A 217 -8.59 13.11 -5.86
C LEU A 217 -7.15 13.42 -5.43
N ASN A 218 -6.23 13.66 -6.39
CA ASN A 218 -4.79 13.84 -6.15
C ASN A 218 -4.13 12.65 -5.41
N ILE A 219 -4.66 11.44 -5.60
CA ILE A 219 -4.04 10.21 -5.13
C ILE A 219 -3.06 9.75 -6.20
N GLY A 220 -1.79 10.09 -6.02
CA GLY A 220 -0.70 9.73 -6.93
C GLY A 220 -0.29 8.27 -6.75
N LEU A 221 -0.87 7.37 -7.53
CA LEU A 221 -0.34 6.01 -7.68
C LEU A 221 0.69 5.98 -8.83
N PRO A 222 1.73 5.11 -8.76
CA PRO A 222 2.64 4.91 -9.86
C PRO A 222 1.87 4.55 -11.14
N GLU A 223 2.33 5.07 -12.28
CA GLU A 223 1.69 4.81 -13.57
C GLU A 223 1.62 3.31 -13.85
N GLY A 224 0.46 2.85 -14.32
CA GLY A 224 0.23 1.43 -14.60
C GLY A 224 -0.03 0.54 -13.37
N SER A 225 0.05 1.05 -12.13
CA SER A 225 -0.22 0.24 -10.92
C SER A 225 -1.68 -0.13 -10.75
N LEU A 226 -2.61 0.65 -11.32
CA LEU A 226 -4.05 0.40 -11.32
C LEU A 226 -4.59 0.49 -12.75
N SER A 227 -5.44 -0.46 -13.15
CA SER A 227 -6.25 -0.40 -14.37
C SER A 227 -7.63 -1.02 -14.15
N GLY A 228 -8.60 -0.67 -15.01
CA GLY A 228 -10.00 -1.08 -14.83
C GLY A 228 -10.75 -0.16 -13.86
N GLY A 229 -11.87 -0.62 -13.33
CA GLY A 229 -12.71 0.11 -12.39
C GLY A 229 -13.44 -0.81 -11.42
N ALA A 230 -13.65 -0.36 -10.19
CA ALA A 230 -14.41 -1.06 -9.17
C ALA A 230 -15.42 -0.11 -8.51
N GLU A 231 -16.52 -0.67 -7.98
CA GLU A 231 -17.43 0.09 -7.12
C GLU A 231 -16.80 0.29 -5.74
N GLY A 232 -16.86 1.53 -5.25
CA GLY A 232 -16.53 1.88 -3.87
C GLY A 232 -17.76 2.38 -3.12
N ALA A 233 -17.94 1.93 -1.89
CA ALA A 233 -18.95 2.45 -0.98
C ALA A 233 -18.31 3.52 -0.07
N LEU A 234 -18.74 4.76 -0.23
CA LEU A 234 -18.31 5.92 0.56
C LEU A 234 -19.36 6.25 1.61
N ARG A 235 -18.91 6.43 2.85
CA ARG A 235 -19.71 6.94 3.96
C ARG A 235 -19.05 8.18 4.53
N LEU A 236 -19.82 9.26 4.69
CA LEU A 236 -19.36 10.48 5.38
C LEU A 236 -20.23 10.71 6.63
N GLU A 237 -19.60 11.18 7.68
CA GLU A 237 -20.27 11.63 8.90
C GLU A 237 -19.96 13.10 9.14
N ILE A 238 -21.02 13.92 9.14
CA ILE A 238 -20.92 15.39 9.24
C ILE A 238 -21.52 15.80 10.58
N ALA A 239 -20.70 16.11 11.55
CA ALA A 239 -21.12 16.61 12.86
C ALA A 239 -20.78 18.10 13.04
N LYS A 240 -21.61 18.80 13.79
CA LYS A 240 -21.42 20.23 14.07
C LYS A 240 -20.05 20.48 14.73
N ASN A 241 -19.26 21.40 14.18
CA ASN A 241 -17.94 21.79 14.71
C ASN A 241 -16.89 20.67 14.79
N LYS A 242 -17.06 19.57 14.04
CA LYS A 242 -16.07 18.52 13.89
C LYS A 242 -15.64 18.42 12.43
N PRO A 243 -14.42 17.97 12.13
CA PRO A 243 -14.05 17.58 10.78
C PRO A 243 -14.97 16.46 10.28
N VAL A 244 -15.22 16.42 8.98
CA VAL A 244 -16.05 15.39 8.36
C VAL A 244 -15.27 14.08 8.34
N ALA A 245 -15.76 13.07 9.05
CA ALA A 245 -15.19 11.73 8.99
C ALA A 245 -15.64 11.01 7.73
N PHE A 246 -14.76 10.21 7.14
CA PHE A 246 -15.08 9.39 5.97
C PHE A 246 -14.61 7.95 6.13
N GLU A 247 -15.34 7.05 5.50
CA GLU A 247 -14.97 5.65 5.29
C GLU A 247 -15.26 5.28 3.84
N LEU A 248 -14.27 4.73 3.16
CA LEU A 248 -14.37 4.18 1.82
C LEU A 248 -14.04 2.69 1.88
N THR A 249 -14.94 1.85 1.37
CA THR A 249 -14.72 0.42 1.24
C THR A 249 -14.93 -0.03 -0.19
N SER A 250 -14.22 -1.07 -0.64
CA SER A 250 -14.39 -1.68 -1.96
C SER A 250 -13.87 -3.10 -1.94
N ASP A 251 -14.48 -3.98 -2.72
CA ASP A 251 -13.96 -5.33 -2.98
C ASP A 251 -12.97 -5.36 -4.16
N LEU A 252 -12.73 -4.21 -4.80
CA LEU A 252 -11.82 -4.01 -5.92
C LEU A 252 -12.01 -5.00 -7.08
N THR A 253 -13.18 -5.64 -7.19
CA THR A 253 -13.54 -6.48 -8.33
C THR A 253 -13.64 -5.61 -9.58
N GLY A 254 -13.07 -6.05 -10.70
CA GLY A 254 -13.00 -5.26 -11.94
C GLY A 254 -11.71 -4.44 -12.09
N THR A 255 -10.91 -4.28 -11.02
CA THR A 255 -9.59 -3.63 -11.10
C THR A 255 -8.47 -4.66 -11.23
N ARG A 256 -7.46 -4.33 -12.00
CA ARG A 256 -6.14 -4.97 -11.95
C ARG A 256 -5.21 -4.07 -11.14
N LEU A 257 -4.57 -4.66 -10.13
CA LEU A 257 -3.50 -4.00 -9.37
C LEU A 257 -2.18 -4.69 -9.67
N GLN A 258 -1.10 -3.93 -9.76
CA GLN A 258 0.25 -4.48 -9.93
C GLN A 258 1.31 -3.60 -9.30
N SER A 259 2.33 -4.24 -8.74
CA SER A 259 3.52 -3.60 -8.22
C SER A 259 4.75 -4.40 -8.64
N ALA A 260 5.55 -3.87 -9.55
CA ALA A 260 6.79 -4.50 -9.98
C ALA A 260 7.80 -4.60 -8.82
N ALA A 261 7.85 -3.58 -7.94
CA ALA A 261 8.73 -3.56 -6.78
C ALA A 261 8.42 -4.68 -5.78
N LEU A 262 7.14 -5.02 -5.61
CA LEU A 262 6.70 -6.11 -4.73
C LEU A 262 6.60 -7.45 -5.45
N ASN A 263 6.86 -7.50 -6.77
CA ASN A 263 6.65 -8.68 -7.61
C ASN A 263 5.26 -9.31 -7.39
N TRP A 264 4.23 -8.45 -7.29
CA TRP A 264 2.87 -8.85 -6.97
C TRP A 264 1.87 -8.25 -7.96
N SER A 265 0.83 -9.00 -8.25
CA SER A 265 -0.29 -8.52 -9.05
C SER A 265 -1.60 -9.19 -8.66
N LYS A 266 -2.69 -8.43 -8.78
CA LYS A 266 -4.07 -8.88 -8.63
C LYS A 266 -4.77 -8.78 -9.99
N PRO A 267 -5.26 -9.88 -10.57
CA PRO A 267 -6.07 -9.85 -11.79
C PRO A 267 -7.46 -9.23 -11.55
N THR A 268 -8.12 -8.79 -12.61
CA THR A 268 -9.42 -8.10 -12.57
C THR A 268 -10.55 -8.93 -11.94
N ALA A 269 -10.56 -10.24 -12.18
CA ALA A 269 -11.60 -11.14 -11.67
C ALA A 269 -11.47 -11.49 -10.18
N GLN A 270 -10.32 -11.19 -9.57
CA GLN A 270 -10.06 -11.49 -8.17
C GLN A 270 -10.53 -10.33 -7.29
N ALA A 271 -11.25 -10.63 -6.20
CA ALA A 271 -11.60 -9.64 -5.19
C ALA A 271 -10.40 -9.34 -4.27
N ALA A 272 -10.40 -8.13 -3.71
CA ALA A 272 -9.54 -7.70 -2.62
C ALA A 272 -10.31 -6.71 -1.76
N GLN A 273 -10.05 -6.65 -0.47
CA GLN A 273 -10.75 -5.75 0.43
C GLN A 273 -9.94 -4.50 0.66
N LEU A 274 -10.45 -3.37 0.19
CA LEU A 274 -9.92 -2.04 0.47
C LEU A 274 -10.77 -1.38 1.55
N ARG A 275 -10.11 -0.78 2.55
CA ARG A 275 -10.74 0.09 3.54
C ARG A 275 -9.86 1.31 3.78
N VAL A 276 -10.45 2.49 3.62
CA VAL A 276 -9.78 3.77 3.88
C VAL A 276 -10.66 4.57 4.81
N GLN A 277 -10.10 5.04 5.93
CA GLN A 277 -10.81 5.87 6.90
C GLN A 277 -9.99 7.09 7.25
N GLY A 278 -10.68 8.18 7.60
CA GLY A 278 -10.00 9.39 8.01
C GLY A 278 -10.94 10.57 8.16
N VAL A 279 -10.37 11.76 8.11
CA VAL A 279 -11.12 13.01 8.21
C VAL A 279 -10.80 13.94 7.04
N LEU A 280 -11.85 14.53 6.46
CA LEU A 280 -11.73 15.54 5.42
C LEU A 280 -11.34 16.86 6.08
N GLY A 281 -10.21 17.42 5.67
CA GLY A 281 -9.68 18.67 6.20
C GLY A 281 -8.64 19.26 5.26
N LYS A 282 -8.03 20.34 5.66
CA LYS A 282 -6.86 20.93 5.00
C LYS A 282 -5.72 20.95 6.01
N PRO A 283 -4.79 19.99 5.98
CA PRO A 283 -4.68 18.86 5.03
C PRO A 283 -5.67 17.72 5.30
N LEU A 284 -5.89 16.87 4.29
CA LEU A 284 -6.59 15.58 4.41
C LEU A 284 -5.81 14.66 5.37
N GLN A 285 -6.52 13.90 6.21
CA GLN A 285 -5.91 12.92 7.10
C GLN A 285 -6.51 11.54 6.82
N VAL A 286 -5.67 10.57 6.48
CA VAL A 286 -6.04 9.17 6.34
C VAL A 286 -5.48 8.41 7.54
N GLU A 287 -6.37 8.04 8.44
CA GLU A 287 -6.05 7.38 9.72
C GLU A 287 -5.92 5.87 9.57
N LEU A 288 -6.59 5.30 8.56
CA LEU A 288 -6.50 3.89 8.20
C LEU A 288 -6.48 3.76 6.68
N LEU A 289 -5.48 3.08 6.18
CA LEU A 289 -5.40 2.49 4.85
C LEU A 289 -5.17 0.99 5.04
N ALA A 290 -6.13 0.16 4.67
CA ALA A 290 -5.99 -1.30 4.72
C ALA A 290 -6.35 -1.91 3.37
N LEU A 291 -5.51 -2.84 2.91
CA LEU A 291 -5.74 -3.62 1.70
C LEU A 291 -5.40 -5.08 1.97
N GLU A 292 -6.39 -5.94 1.81
CA GLU A 292 -6.25 -7.39 1.92
C GLU A 292 -6.55 -8.03 0.57
N ALA A 293 -5.55 -8.68 0.00
CA ALA A 293 -5.63 -9.38 -1.27
C ALA A 293 -4.85 -10.70 -1.20
N GLN A 294 -5.06 -11.59 -2.17
CA GLN A 294 -4.26 -12.81 -2.22
C GLN A 294 -2.78 -12.48 -2.42
N GLY A 295 -1.96 -12.87 -1.45
CA GLY A 295 -0.53 -12.62 -1.46
C GLY A 295 -0.10 -11.19 -1.17
N LEU A 296 -1.01 -10.33 -0.70
CA LEU A 296 -0.69 -8.98 -0.21
C LEU A 296 -1.63 -8.60 0.92
N SER A 297 -1.05 -8.21 2.04
CA SER A 297 -1.75 -7.57 3.14
C SER A 297 -0.98 -6.32 3.55
N LEU A 298 -1.66 -5.20 3.63
CA LEU A 298 -1.07 -3.97 4.13
C LEU A 298 -2.05 -3.18 5.00
N GLU A 299 -1.49 -2.51 6.00
CA GLU A 299 -2.22 -1.60 6.88
C GLU A 299 -1.32 -0.43 7.26
N GLY A 300 -1.90 0.77 7.31
CA GLY A 300 -1.13 1.96 7.67
C GLY A 300 -1.93 3.23 7.64
N THR A 301 -1.21 4.35 7.54
CA THR A 301 -1.75 5.71 7.50
C THR A 301 -1.15 6.50 6.34
N VAL A 302 -1.87 7.52 5.87
CA VAL A 302 -1.37 8.44 4.85
C VAL A 302 -1.44 9.87 5.39
N GLN A 303 -0.34 10.57 5.31
CA GLN A 303 -0.22 11.96 5.76
C GLN A 303 -0.06 12.88 4.56
N PHE A 304 -0.79 13.99 4.61
CA PHE A 304 -0.74 15.04 3.61
C PHE A 304 -0.28 16.34 4.26
N ASP A 305 0.41 17.17 3.51
CA ASP A 305 0.74 18.54 3.89
C ASP A 305 0.12 19.56 2.92
N ALA A 306 0.54 20.82 3.00
CA ALA A 306 0.05 21.86 2.11
C ALA A 306 0.44 21.64 0.63
N GLY A 307 1.46 20.85 0.36
CA GLY A 307 1.97 20.49 -0.98
C GLY A 307 1.35 19.21 -1.56
N GLY A 308 0.57 18.46 -0.77
CA GLY A 308 -0.03 17.19 -1.17
C GLY A 308 0.40 16.01 -0.30
N LEU A 309 0.68 14.86 -0.91
CA LEU A 309 1.14 13.66 -0.18
C LEU A 309 2.51 13.89 0.45
N ASP A 310 2.61 13.82 1.79
CA ASP A 310 3.87 13.89 2.55
C ASP A 310 4.48 12.50 2.75
N ARG A 311 3.71 11.58 3.34
CA ARG A 311 4.19 10.22 3.59
C ARG A 311 3.08 9.18 3.68
N VAL A 312 3.45 7.94 3.37
CA VAL A 312 2.64 6.74 3.62
C VAL A 312 3.40 5.89 4.63
N VAL A 313 2.78 5.61 5.77
CA VAL A 313 3.35 4.76 6.82
C VAL A 313 2.57 3.47 6.88
N LEU A 314 3.14 2.38 6.39
CA LEU A 314 2.59 1.05 6.49
C LEU A 314 3.17 0.39 7.75
N SER A 315 2.34 0.23 8.76
CA SER A 315 2.69 -0.49 10.00
C SER A 315 2.76 -1.99 9.80
N ARG A 316 2.04 -2.48 8.78
CA ARG A 316 2.05 -3.87 8.33
C ARG A 316 2.16 -3.90 6.81
N LEU A 317 3.08 -4.70 6.31
CA LEU A 317 3.25 -5.00 4.90
C LEU A 317 3.71 -6.45 4.76
N GLU A 318 2.82 -7.31 4.32
CA GLU A 318 3.08 -8.72 4.06
C GLU A 318 2.91 -9.00 2.58
N VAL A 319 3.89 -9.62 1.94
CA VAL A 319 3.86 -9.97 0.52
C VAL A 319 4.22 -11.44 0.35
N GLY A 320 3.23 -12.27 0.09
CA GLY A 320 3.39 -13.72 0.03
C GLY A 320 4.16 -14.25 1.23
N ASP A 321 5.11 -15.14 0.95
CA ASP A 321 6.00 -15.72 1.97
C ASP A 321 7.39 -15.04 1.98
N TRP A 322 7.56 -13.91 1.25
CA TRP A 322 8.90 -13.36 1.09
C TRP A 322 9.16 -12.05 1.83
N LEU A 323 8.12 -11.29 2.19
CA LEU A 323 8.22 -10.04 2.95
C LEU A 323 7.20 -10.03 4.08
N ASP A 324 7.68 -9.81 5.30
CA ASP A 324 6.89 -9.53 6.49
C ASP A 324 7.52 -8.37 7.24
N GLY A 325 6.82 -7.22 7.30
CA GLY A 325 7.42 -6.04 7.89
C GLY A 325 6.57 -4.78 7.85
N ALA A 326 7.27 -3.66 7.87
CA ALA A 326 6.71 -2.32 7.80
C ALA A 326 7.48 -1.46 6.79
N ALA A 327 6.77 -0.51 6.15
CA ALA A 327 7.35 0.37 5.16
C ALA A 327 6.92 1.82 5.37
N THR A 328 7.81 2.77 5.13
CA THR A 328 7.47 4.20 5.09
C THR A 328 7.95 4.78 3.77
N PHE A 329 7.04 5.35 3.00
CA PHE A 329 7.34 6.11 1.81
C PHE A 329 7.28 7.60 2.16
N ILE A 330 8.35 8.34 1.89
CA ILE A 330 8.49 9.75 2.23
C ILE A 330 8.62 10.54 0.93
N HIS A 331 7.75 11.52 0.74
CA HIS A 331 7.85 12.46 -0.37
C HIS A 331 9.04 13.40 -0.18
N GLN A 332 9.83 13.60 -1.22
CA GLN A 332 11.06 14.43 -1.16
C GLN A 332 10.95 15.75 -1.95
N GLY A 333 9.75 16.07 -2.43
CA GLY A 333 9.48 17.23 -3.25
C GLY A 333 9.07 16.88 -4.68
N SER A 334 8.57 17.88 -5.40
CA SER A 334 8.07 17.68 -6.77
C SER A 334 9.18 17.22 -7.72
N GLY A 335 8.92 16.16 -8.47
CA GLY A 335 9.89 15.60 -9.42
C GLY A 335 11.01 14.76 -8.81
N VAL A 336 11.05 14.59 -7.48
CA VAL A 336 12.02 13.74 -6.79
C VAL A 336 11.34 12.42 -6.41
N PRO A 337 11.96 11.25 -6.67
CA PRO A 337 11.42 9.97 -6.24
C PRO A 337 11.21 9.90 -4.72
N MET A 338 10.17 9.20 -4.28
CA MET A 338 9.95 8.97 -2.84
C MET A 338 11.10 8.17 -2.23
N ARG A 339 11.42 8.42 -0.96
CA ARG A 339 12.35 7.59 -0.18
C ARG A 339 11.56 6.46 0.50
N LEU A 340 12.08 5.23 0.39
CA LEU A 340 11.54 4.06 1.07
C LEU A 340 12.38 3.72 2.30
N LEU A 341 11.73 3.60 3.45
CA LEU A 341 12.27 2.98 4.65
C LEU A 341 11.55 1.65 4.83
N LEU A 342 12.27 0.53 4.78
CA LEU A 342 11.72 -0.81 4.92
C LEU A 342 12.32 -1.50 6.14
N SER A 343 11.47 -2.07 6.99
CA SER A 343 11.90 -2.86 8.14
C SER A 343 11.11 -4.17 8.21
N GLY A 344 11.70 -5.21 8.80
CA GLY A 344 11.07 -6.53 8.94
C GLY A 344 11.97 -7.67 8.48
N ASP A 345 11.37 -8.72 7.94
CA ASP A 345 12.07 -9.91 7.49
C ASP A 345 11.85 -10.16 5.99
N LEU A 346 12.91 -10.57 5.29
CA LEU A 346 12.86 -10.89 3.86
C LEU A 346 13.33 -12.33 3.61
N ASP A 347 12.59 -13.07 2.78
CA ASP A 347 12.98 -14.40 2.30
C ASP A 347 13.16 -14.39 0.77
N LEU A 348 14.41 -14.26 0.31
CA LEU A 348 14.74 -14.21 -1.11
C LEU A 348 14.50 -15.54 -1.84
N ARG A 349 14.35 -16.67 -1.13
CA ARG A 349 14.03 -17.98 -1.73
C ARG A 349 12.61 -17.99 -2.32
N SER A 350 11.73 -17.20 -1.74
CA SER A 350 10.31 -17.10 -2.13
C SER A 350 10.00 -15.92 -3.05
N TYR A 351 10.91 -14.93 -3.18
CA TYR A 351 10.72 -13.74 -3.98
C TYR A 351 10.30 -14.00 -5.44
N GLY A 352 10.84 -15.04 -6.09
CA GLY A 352 10.51 -15.38 -7.49
C GLY A 352 9.27 -16.25 -7.68
N LYS A 353 8.63 -16.74 -6.61
CA LYS A 353 7.53 -17.71 -6.71
C LYS A 353 6.15 -17.07 -6.93
N LEU A 354 5.98 -15.79 -6.60
CA LEU A 354 4.72 -15.04 -6.73
C LEU A 354 4.44 -14.52 -8.14
N ALA A 355 5.43 -14.50 -9.02
CA ALA A 355 5.26 -14.13 -10.41
C ALA A 355 4.50 -15.24 -11.15
N GLY A 356 3.19 -15.24 -11.04
CA GLY A 356 2.29 -15.95 -11.95
C GLY A 356 2.39 -15.34 -13.35
N GLY A 357 3.25 -15.89 -14.18
CA GLY A 357 3.34 -15.64 -15.61
C GLY A 357 3.63 -14.18 -16.01
N GLU A 358 4.76 -13.95 -16.62
CA GLU A 358 5.34 -12.66 -16.99
C GLU A 358 5.77 -11.83 -15.78
N ALA A 359 6.97 -12.12 -15.28
CA ALA A 359 7.71 -11.17 -14.47
C ALA A 359 7.63 -9.83 -15.19
N ALA A 360 6.94 -8.87 -14.58
CA ALA A 360 7.00 -7.50 -15.05
C ALA A 360 8.48 -7.15 -15.10
N ARG A 361 9.04 -7.11 -16.31
CA ARG A 361 10.37 -6.56 -16.51
C ARG A 361 10.28 -5.19 -15.88
N ALA A 362 11.03 -4.98 -14.82
CA ALA A 362 11.16 -3.69 -14.19
C ALA A 362 11.74 -2.74 -15.25
N ASP A 363 10.86 -2.16 -16.05
CA ASP A 363 11.20 -1.02 -16.87
C ASP A 363 11.54 0.08 -15.87
N THR A 364 12.81 0.41 -15.83
CA THR A 364 13.44 1.64 -15.34
C THR A 364 12.51 2.59 -14.59
N THR A 365 12.02 2.18 -13.44
CA THR A 365 11.49 3.11 -12.45
C THR A 365 12.66 4.01 -12.02
N ALA A 366 12.39 5.32 -11.96
CA ALA A 366 13.36 6.27 -11.45
C ALA A 366 14.00 5.75 -10.15
N PRO A 367 15.30 5.91 -9.95
CA PRO A 367 16.00 5.35 -8.82
C PRO A 367 15.37 5.86 -7.51
N MET A 368 14.73 4.99 -6.76
CA MET A 368 14.11 5.34 -5.48
C MET A 368 15.13 5.16 -4.36
N PRO A 369 15.48 6.21 -3.61
CA PRO A 369 16.32 6.10 -2.42
C PRO A 369 15.70 5.13 -1.42
N MET A 370 16.52 4.24 -0.83
CA MET A 370 16.02 3.18 0.03
C MET A 370 16.93 2.93 1.23
N SER A 371 16.35 2.79 2.42
CA SER A 371 17.04 2.34 3.62
C SER A 371 16.34 1.08 4.15
N LEU A 372 17.12 0.06 4.46
CA LEU A 372 16.65 -1.23 4.96
C LEU A 372 17.11 -1.44 6.40
N LYS A 373 16.21 -1.93 7.25
CA LYS A 373 16.50 -2.40 8.61
C LYS A 373 15.79 -3.73 8.83
N LEU A 374 16.49 -4.84 8.50
CA LEU A 374 15.88 -6.16 8.53
C LEU A 374 16.35 -6.93 9.75
N GLY A 375 15.42 -7.58 10.43
CA GLY A 375 15.71 -8.56 11.48
C GLY A 375 16.37 -9.79 10.86
N ARG A 376 15.84 -10.24 9.71
CA ARG A 376 16.33 -11.40 8.98
C ARG A 376 16.24 -11.21 7.47
N LEU A 377 17.31 -11.58 6.77
CA LEU A 377 17.38 -11.71 5.32
C LEU A 377 17.77 -13.15 4.98
N GLN A 378 16.79 -13.97 4.60
CA GLN A 378 17.01 -15.37 4.23
C GLN A 378 17.52 -15.47 2.80
N LEU A 379 18.74 -15.98 2.62
CA LEU A 379 19.39 -16.11 1.30
C LEU A 379 19.25 -17.54 0.74
N SER A 380 19.40 -18.55 1.60
CA SER A 380 19.26 -19.97 1.24
C SER A 380 18.66 -20.75 2.42
N ASN A 381 18.51 -22.07 2.29
CA ASN A 381 17.99 -22.91 3.38
C ASN A 381 18.89 -22.93 4.63
N THR A 382 20.17 -22.63 4.47
CA THR A 382 21.19 -22.71 5.53
C THR A 382 21.86 -21.38 5.84
N LEU A 383 21.64 -20.36 5.00
CA LEU A 383 22.30 -19.06 5.12
C LEU A 383 21.28 -17.93 5.21
N PHE A 384 21.39 -17.17 6.28
CA PHE A 384 20.67 -15.91 6.45
C PHE A 384 21.59 -14.83 7.02
N LEU A 385 21.20 -13.57 6.87
CA LEU A 385 21.80 -12.46 7.58
C LEU A 385 20.79 -11.94 8.61
N SER A 386 21.23 -11.68 9.83
CA SER A 386 20.44 -10.96 10.84
C SER A 386 20.95 -9.53 11.04
N ASP A 387 20.12 -8.70 11.67
CA ASP A 387 20.45 -7.31 11.97
C ASP A 387 20.93 -6.51 10.74
N VAL A 388 20.32 -6.79 9.58
CA VAL A 388 20.75 -6.18 8.32
C VAL A 388 20.38 -4.69 8.30
N ARG A 389 21.36 -3.87 7.96
CA ARG A 389 21.19 -2.45 7.66
C ARG A 389 21.80 -2.17 6.30
N ALA A 390 21.03 -1.49 5.45
CA ALA A 390 21.53 -1.09 4.15
C ALA A 390 20.99 0.29 3.79
N ASP A 391 21.78 1.06 3.07
CA ASP A 391 21.42 2.39 2.58
C ASP A 391 21.79 2.53 1.10
N PHE A 392 20.82 2.96 0.30
CA PHE A 392 20.90 3.14 -1.14
C PHE A 392 20.36 4.52 -1.49
N ASP A 393 21.12 5.56 -1.18
CA ASP A 393 20.69 6.96 -1.31
C ASP A 393 20.27 7.37 -2.73
N GLN A 394 20.78 6.71 -3.74
CA GLN A 394 20.42 6.93 -5.15
C GLN A 394 19.67 5.74 -5.76
N GLY A 395 19.07 4.89 -4.91
CA GLY A 395 18.40 3.64 -5.28
C GLY A 395 19.35 2.48 -5.52
N LEU A 396 18.80 1.27 -5.59
CA LEU A 396 19.55 0.01 -5.76
C LEU A 396 20.50 0.02 -6.97
N ALA A 397 20.15 0.76 -8.00
CA ALA A 397 20.90 0.86 -9.24
C ALA A 397 22.25 1.55 -9.11
N ALA A 398 22.29 2.60 -8.32
CA ALA A 398 23.51 3.36 -8.08
C ALA A 398 24.43 2.67 -7.07
N GLY A 399 23.87 1.71 -6.32
CA GLY A 399 24.57 0.99 -5.27
C GLY A 399 24.40 1.62 -3.90
N GLY A 400 25.03 0.97 -2.90
CA GLY A 400 24.97 1.39 -1.51
C GLY A 400 25.76 0.50 -0.59
N ALA A 401 25.82 0.88 0.67
CA ALA A 401 26.48 0.13 1.72
C ALA A 401 25.47 -0.75 2.48
N PHE A 402 25.92 -1.91 2.95
CA PHE A 402 25.14 -2.77 3.82
C PHE A 402 26.01 -3.43 4.88
N GLY A 403 25.37 -3.91 5.94
CA GLY A 403 26.01 -4.72 6.97
C GLY A 403 24.98 -5.65 7.60
N GLY A 404 25.47 -6.68 8.27
CA GLY A 404 24.63 -7.68 8.95
C GLY A 404 25.48 -8.73 9.64
N ARG A 405 24.84 -9.78 10.18
CA ARG A 405 25.51 -10.88 10.88
C ARG A 405 25.17 -12.20 10.21
N VAL A 406 26.17 -12.98 9.88
CA VAL A 406 26.00 -14.29 9.24
C VAL A 406 25.40 -15.28 10.23
N ASN A 407 24.20 -15.82 9.93
CA ASN A 407 23.45 -16.76 10.77
C ASN A 407 23.37 -16.33 12.26
N GLY A 408 23.28 -15.00 12.52
CA GLY A 408 23.27 -14.45 13.87
C GLY A 408 24.63 -14.36 14.58
N GLY A 409 25.70 -14.81 13.93
CA GLY A 409 27.07 -14.84 14.46
C GLY A 409 27.89 -13.61 14.08
N VAL A 410 28.94 -13.81 13.30
CA VAL A 410 29.94 -12.78 12.98
C VAL A 410 29.37 -11.71 12.04
N GLY A 411 29.79 -10.46 12.26
CA GLY A 411 29.43 -9.31 11.45
C GLY A 411 30.15 -9.27 10.11
N ILE A 412 29.41 -8.85 9.10
CA ILE A 412 29.94 -8.51 7.77
C ILE A 412 29.52 -7.09 7.41
N THR A 413 30.32 -6.44 6.59
CA THR A 413 29.98 -5.20 5.90
C THR A 413 30.20 -5.38 4.41
N GLY A 414 29.50 -4.62 3.60
CA GLY A 414 29.65 -4.74 2.15
C GLY A 414 29.17 -3.51 1.41
N GLN A 415 29.47 -3.53 0.13
CA GLN A 415 29.00 -2.52 -0.83
C GLN A 415 28.40 -3.24 -2.03
N MET A 416 27.34 -2.68 -2.54
CA MET A 416 26.71 -3.09 -3.78
C MET A 416 26.79 -1.93 -4.77
N SER A 417 27.09 -2.20 -6.02
CA SER A 417 27.13 -1.19 -7.09
C SER A 417 26.70 -1.79 -8.43
N GLY A 418 26.17 -0.96 -9.32
CA GLY A 418 25.72 -1.37 -10.65
C GLY A 418 24.38 -2.08 -10.68
N GLN A 419 23.94 -2.48 -11.88
CA GLN A 419 22.64 -3.14 -12.13
C GLN A 419 22.77 -4.32 -13.08
N GLY A 420 21.83 -5.27 -12.99
CA GLY A 420 21.72 -6.39 -13.89
C GLY A 420 23.04 -7.17 -14.00
N ARG A 421 23.58 -7.35 -15.21
CA ARG A 421 24.88 -8.00 -15.41
C ARG A 421 26.07 -7.17 -14.93
N GLY A 422 25.90 -5.86 -14.72
CA GLY A 422 26.90 -4.97 -14.16
C GLY A 422 26.93 -4.92 -12.64
N LEU A 423 26.04 -5.63 -11.94
CA LEU A 423 25.99 -5.67 -10.48
C LEU A 423 27.32 -6.19 -9.93
N ARG A 424 27.83 -5.55 -8.89
CA ARG A 424 29.01 -5.97 -8.11
C ARG A 424 28.63 -5.93 -6.64
N LEU A 425 29.01 -6.97 -5.93
CA LEU A 425 28.80 -7.10 -4.51
C LEU A 425 30.16 -7.40 -3.86
N SER A 426 30.64 -6.50 -3.00
CA SER A 426 31.86 -6.69 -2.22
C SER A 426 31.49 -6.83 -0.75
N VAL A 427 31.98 -7.88 -0.10
CA VAL A 427 31.71 -8.21 1.31
C VAL A 427 33.03 -8.35 2.05
N THR A 428 33.12 -7.73 3.22
CA THR A 428 34.30 -7.77 4.07
C THR A 428 33.95 -8.21 5.49
N SER A 429 34.89 -8.84 6.17
CA SER A 429 34.80 -9.17 7.60
C SER A 429 36.18 -9.16 8.26
N GLN A 430 36.21 -8.77 9.53
CA GLN A 430 37.42 -8.81 10.37
C GLN A 430 37.62 -10.18 11.08
N ASP A 431 36.68 -11.11 10.90
CA ASP A 431 36.76 -12.49 11.39
C ASP A 431 36.33 -13.47 10.29
N ALA A 432 37.22 -13.71 9.35
CA ALA A 432 37.00 -14.64 8.24
C ALA A 432 36.64 -16.05 8.72
N GLY A 433 37.33 -16.55 9.74
CA GLY A 433 37.10 -17.86 10.32
C GLY A 433 35.71 -17.97 10.93
N GLY A 434 35.24 -16.91 11.59
CA GLY A 434 33.89 -16.81 12.10
C GLY A 434 32.84 -16.84 11.00
N VAL A 435 33.03 -16.07 9.91
CA VAL A 435 32.15 -16.13 8.75
C VAL A 435 32.05 -17.52 8.15
N LEU A 436 33.18 -18.19 7.93
CA LEU A 436 33.23 -19.57 7.38
C LEU A 436 32.52 -20.57 8.29
N ARG A 437 32.70 -20.44 9.60
CA ARG A 437 32.07 -21.29 10.62
C ARG A 437 30.54 -21.06 10.64
N ASP A 438 30.13 -19.80 10.74
CA ASP A 438 28.73 -19.44 10.91
C ASP A 438 27.93 -19.68 9.61
N ALA A 439 28.57 -19.57 8.44
CA ALA A 439 28.03 -20.00 7.16
C ALA A 439 27.98 -21.53 6.99
N GLY A 440 28.54 -22.30 7.92
CA GLY A 440 28.60 -23.77 7.85
C GLY A 440 29.59 -24.32 6.83
N LEU A 441 30.52 -23.49 6.33
CA LEU A 441 31.49 -23.87 5.30
C LEU A 441 32.72 -24.55 5.90
N LEU A 442 33.26 -24.01 7.01
CA LEU A 442 34.42 -24.54 7.68
C LEU A 442 34.34 -24.31 9.19
N ARG A 443 33.84 -25.29 9.93
CA ARG A 443 33.54 -25.17 11.37
C ARG A 443 34.77 -24.92 12.23
N GLN A 444 35.93 -25.33 11.75
CA GLN A 444 37.19 -25.30 12.46
C GLN A 444 38.01 -24.03 12.20
N ALA A 445 37.50 -23.10 11.38
CA ALA A 445 38.19 -21.85 11.06
C ALA A 445 38.04 -20.80 12.18
N SER A 446 39.11 -20.00 12.39
CA SER A 446 39.11 -18.92 13.38
C SER A 446 40.02 -17.76 12.94
N GLY A 447 39.60 -16.53 13.26
CA GLY A 447 40.34 -15.30 12.97
C GLY A 447 40.48 -14.99 11.49
N GLY A 448 41.33 -14.03 11.19
CA GLY A 448 41.63 -13.59 9.82
C GLY A 448 40.65 -12.55 9.29
N GLU A 449 41.05 -11.90 8.21
CA GLU A 449 40.22 -10.92 7.48
C GLU A 449 39.77 -11.51 6.15
N MET A 450 38.58 -11.17 5.72
CA MET A 450 37.97 -11.66 4.47
C MET A 450 37.55 -10.51 3.56
N MET A 451 37.82 -10.65 2.28
CA MET A 451 37.24 -9.91 1.19
C MET A 451 36.62 -10.92 0.20
N LEU A 452 35.36 -10.71 -0.14
CA LEU A 452 34.61 -11.55 -1.07
C LEU A 452 33.93 -10.61 -2.10
N ASP A 453 34.26 -10.79 -3.37
CA ASP A 453 33.65 -10.07 -4.47
C ASP A 453 32.78 -11.02 -5.31
N LEU A 454 31.57 -10.60 -5.62
CA LEU A 454 30.59 -11.38 -6.37
C LEU A 454 30.06 -10.56 -7.55
N ALA A 455 29.85 -11.22 -8.68
CA ALA A 455 29.20 -10.64 -9.87
C ALA A 455 28.24 -11.66 -10.51
N PRO A 456 27.06 -11.26 -10.99
CA PRO A 456 26.14 -12.15 -11.68
C PRO A 456 26.78 -12.77 -12.93
N HIS A 457 26.53 -14.04 -13.15
CA HIS A 457 26.99 -14.77 -14.34
C HIS A 457 25.96 -15.85 -14.71
N ALA A 458 25.44 -15.78 -15.92
CA ALA A 458 24.41 -16.70 -16.41
C ALA A 458 23.33 -16.98 -15.32
N ASP A 459 23.24 -18.21 -14.84
CA ASP A 459 22.26 -18.64 -13.82
C ASP A 459 22.81 -18.58 -12.38
N GLY A 460 23.93 -17.89 -12.16
CA GLY A 460 24.61 -17.87 -10.86
C GLY A 460 25.45 -16.62 -10.63
N TRP A 461 26.53 -16.82 -9.87
CA TRP A 461 27.46 -15.77 -9.46
C TRP A 461 28.90 -16.22 -9.66
N ASN A 462 29.70 -15.42 -10.33
CA ASN A 462 31.15 -15.54 -10.26
C ASN A 462 31.65 -14.81 -9.01
N GLY A 463 32.58 -15.44 -8.31
CA GLY A 463 33.15 -14.89 -7.08
C GLY A 463 34.67 -15.00 -7.04
N SER A 464 35.26 -14.04 -6.35
CA SER A 464 36.62 -14.11 -5.88
C SER A 464 36.67 -13.87 -4.38
N MET A 465 37.48 -14.64 -3.67
CA MET A 465 37.64 -14.59 -2.22
C MET A 465 39.11 -14.44 -1.87
N ASN A 466 39.40 -13.54 -0.95
CA ASN A 466 40.72 -13.39 -0.34
C ASN A 466 40.54 -13.39 1.19
N ILE A 467 41.25 -14.29 1.86
CA ILE A 467 41.33 -14.37 3.33
C ILE A 467 42.78 -14.27 3.75
N THR A 468 43.05 -13.47 4.76
CA THR A 468 44.38 -13.31 5.35
C THR A 468 44.38 -13.71 6.81
N SER A 469 45.51 -14.32 7.24
CA SER A 469 45.78 -14.63 8.66
C SER A 469 44.73 -15.51 9.36
N VAL A 470 44.21 -16.54 8.69
CA VAL A 470 43.22 -17.47 9.23
C VAL A 470 43.90 -18.74 9.78
N ARG A 471 43.31 -19.27 10.84
CA ARG A 471 43.72 -20.54 11.45
C ARG A 471 42.63 -21.59 11.30
N VAL A 472 43.01 -22.81 10.91
CA VAL A 472 42.11 -23.96 10.79
C VAL A 472 42.51 -24.98 11.84
N ASN A 473 41.70 -25.16 12.85
CA ASN A 473 41.91 -26.14 13.91
C ASN A 473 41.20 -27.44 13.50
N ASP A 474 41.75 -28.57 13.88
CA ASP A 474 41.08 -29.87 13.71
C ASP A 474 40.60 -30.14 12.29
N ALA A 475 41.48 -30.16 11.30
CA ALA A 475 41.18 -30.33 9.88
C ALA A 475 41.30 -31.80 9.42
N PRO A 476 40.26 -32.67 9.62
CA PRO A 476 40.39 -34.12 9.37
C PRO A 476 40.76 -34.45 7.92
N ALA A 477 40.22 -33.70 6.96
CA ALA A 477 40.55 -33.91 5.55
C ALA A 477 42.04 -33.60 5.24
N ILE A 478 42.59 -32.54 5.83
CA ILE A 478 44.00 -32.20 5.67
C ILE A 478 44.87 -33.24 6.40
N ALA A 479 44.46 -33.67 7.59
CA ALA A 479 45.14 -34.72 8.32
C ALA A 479 45.18 -36.06 7.56
N GLN A 480 44.08 -36.46 6.92
CA GLN A 480 44.01 -37.63 6.04
C GLN A 480 44.95 -37.49 4.82
N LEU A 481 44.98 -36.31 4.19
CA LEU A 481 45.90 -36.05 3.08
C LEU A 481 47.36 -36.13 3.51
N LEU A 482 47.73 -35.59 4.69
CA LEU A 482 49.07 -35.63 5.23
C LEU A 482 49.47 -37.06 5.63
N SER A 483 48.57 -37.83 6.23
CA SER A 483 48.79 -39.25 6.56
C SER A 483 48.94 -40.10 5.30
N ALA A 484 48.12 -39.90 4.28
CA ALA A 484 48.23 -40.62 3.01
C ALA A 484 49.50 -40.27 2.23
N ALA A 485 50.09 -39.10 2.44
CA ALA A 485 51.36 -38.68 1.87
C ALA A 485 52.58 -39.24 2.65
N SER A 486 52.36 -39.99 3.74
CA SER A 486 53.45 -40.57 4.62
C SER A 486 54.42 -39.50 5.13
N ILE A 487 53.99 -38.32 5.43
CA ILE A 487 54.82 -37.21 5.93
C ILE A 487 54.96 -37.39 7.46
N ILE A 488 56.03 -37.94 7.92
CA ILE A 488 56.35 -38.16 9.34
C ILE A 488 56.68 -36.78 9.98
N GLY A 489 56.03 -36.44 11.09
CA GLY A 489 56.36 -35.29 11.94
C GLY A 489 55.46 -34.05 11.73
N LEU A 490 54.65 -33.97 10.70
CA LEU A 490 53.63 -32.90 10.55
C LEU A 490 52.36 -33.13 11.39
N PRO A 491 51.90 -34.38 11.64
CA PRO A 491 50.77 -34.61 12.53
C PRO A 491 50.99 -34.07 13.95
N ASP A 492 52.21 -34.14 14.50
CA ASP A 492 52.52 -33.61 15.83
C ASP A 492 52.47 -32.08 15.95
N GLN A 493 52.60 -31.35 14.83
CA GLN A 493 52.40 -29.89 14.80
C GLN A 493 50.90 -29.49 14.70
N LEU A 494 50.04 -30.45 14.35
CA LEU A 494 48.58 -30.26 14.32
C LEU A 494 47.94 -30.42 15.69
N ASP A 495 48.60 -31.14 16.62
CA ASP A 495 48.14 -31.33 17.98
C ASP A 495 48.29 -30.04 18.80
N GLY A 496 47.21 -29.26 18.85
CA GLY A 496 46.98 -28.17 19.79
C GLY A 496 46.92 -26.73 19.25
N LYS A 497 47.53 -26.40 18.10
CA LYS A 497 47.51 -24.99 17.58
C LYS A 497 46.84 -24.79 16.21
N GLY A 498 46.42 -25.85 15.53
CA GLY A 498 45.85 -25.80 14.19
C GLY A 498 46.83 -25.31 13.10
N ILE A 499 46.41 -25.35 11.85
CA ILE A 499 47.20 -24.91 10.68
C ILE A 499 46.92 -23.42 10.44
N PHE A 500 47.98 -22.63 10.39
CA PHE A 500 47.92 -21.22 10.06
C PHE A 500 48.13 -21.02 8.56
N PHE A 501 47.20 -20.26 7.93
CA PHE A 501 47.34 -19.80 6.57
C PHE A 501 47.46 -18.26 6.57
N SER A 502 48.55 -17.76 5.99
CA SER A 502 48.78 -16.34 5.81
C SER A 502 47.83 -15.77 4.75
N THR A 503 47.51 -16.54 3.72
CA THR A 503 46.61 -16.15 2.65
C THR A 503 45.84 -17.35 2.11
N ILE A 504 44.52 -17.22 1.92
CA ILE A 504 43.71 -18.12 1.13
C ILE A 504 43.03 -17.29 0.04
N GLU A 505 43.16 -17.72 -1.20
CA GLU A 505 42.55 -17.09 -2.37
C GLU A 505 41.74 -18.12 -3.15
N GLY A 506 40.64 -17.69 -3.76
CA GLY A 506 39.83 -18.56 -4.59
C GLY A 506 39.03 -17.79 -5.63
N GLU A 507 38.91 -18.39 -6.81
CA GLU A 507 38.00 -17.96 -7.86
C GLU A 507 37.00 -19.08 -8.13
N PHE A 508 35.73 -18.74 -8.13
CA PHE A 508 34.66 -19.73 -8.20
C PHE A 508 33.41 -19.21 -8.91
N ASN A 509 32.55 -20.16 -9.26
CA ASN A 509 31.18 -19.88 -9.66
C ASN A 509 30.22 -20.65 -8.75
N ILE A 510 29.13 -19.99 -8.38
CA ILE A 510 28.03 -20.58 -7.60
C ILE A 510 26.75 -20.46 -8.44
N ASN A 511 26.10 -21.58 -8.71
CA ASN A 511 24.74 -21.63 -9.21
C ASN A 511 23.84 -22.47 -8.30
N LYS A 512 22.58 -22.70 -8.69
CA LYS A 512 21.60 -23.42 -7.84
C LYS A 512 22.01 -24.84 -7.46
N GLU A 513 22.82 -25.50 -8.25
CA GLU A 513 23.14 -26.94 -8.12
C GLU A 513 24.62 -27.19 -7.96
N LEU A 514 25.48 -26.29 -8.44
CA LEU A 514 26.93 -26.54 -8.56
C LEU A 514 27.72 -25.34 -8.03
N PHE A 515 28.72 -25.67 -7.19
CA PHE A 515 29.79 -24.76 -6.80
C PHE A 515 31.07 -25.21 -7.53
N THR A 516 31.56 -24.40 -8.44
CA THR A 516 32.73 -24.67 -9.26
C THR A 516 33.89 -23.85 -8.76
N ILE A 517 34.98 -24.50 -8.34
CA ILE A 517 36.23 -23.84 -8.00
C ILE A 517 37.13 -23.89 -9.25
N TYR A 518 37.36 -22.73 -9.85
CA TYR A 518 38.27 -22.63 -10.99
C TYR A 518 39.73 -22.72 -10.59
N ARG A 519 40.06 -22.02 -9.52
CA ARG A 519 41.37 -22.06 -8.87
C ARG A 519 41.24 -21.61 -7.43
N SER A 520 41.99 -22.23 -6.57
CA SER A 520 42.21 -21.76 -5.21
C SER A 520 43.61 -22.04 -4.74
N SER A 521 44.09 -21.27 -3.78
CA SER A 521 45.35 -21.47 -3.11
C SER A 521 45.20 -21.12 -1.63
N ALA A 522 45.83 -21.91 -0.77
CA ALA A 522 45.99 -21.62 0.64
C ALA A 522 47.49 -21.70 0.96
N VAL A 523 48.06 -20.63 1.48
CA VAL A 523 49.49 -20.48 1.72
C VAL A 523 49.74 -20.22 3.19
N GLY A 524 50.53 -21.03 3.84
CA GLY A 524 51.00 -20.84 5.21
C GLY A 524 52.47 -21.25 5.36
N PRO A 525 53.11 -20.94 6.51
CA PRO A 525 54.50 -21.28 6.75
C PRO A 525 54.78 -22.78 6.67
N SER A 526 53.89 -23.60 7.20
CA SER A 526 54.03 -25.05 7.28
C SER A 526 53.47 -25.79 6.08
N LEU A 527 52.48 -25.20 5.38
CA LEU A 527 51.70 -25.87 4.36
C LEU A 527 51.26 -24.91 3.26
N GLY A 528 51.42 -25.33 2.00
CA GLY A 528 50.79 -24.74 0.84
C GLY A 528 49.82 -25.73 0.18
N MET A 529 48.73 -25.26 -0.34
CA MET A 529 47.74 -26.09 -1.01
C MET A 529 47.11 -25.32 -2.19
N SER A 530 46.90 -26.00 -3.30
CA SER A 530 46.04 -25.53 -4.39
C SER A 530 44.89 -26.51 -4.60
N MET A 531 43.76 -26.02 -5.08
CA MET A 531 42.57 -26.86 -5.31
C MET A 531 41.69 -26.31 -6.41
N ASP A 532 41.13 -27.19 -7.23
CA ASP A 532 40.14 -26.92 -8.25
C ASP A 532 39.14 -28.09 -8.38
N GLY A 533 37.95 -27.85 -8.95
CA GLY A 533 36.97 -28.90 -9.16
C GLY A 533 35.52 -28.45 -8.90
N TYR A 534 34.69 -29.41 -8.52
CA TYR A 534 33.23 -29.24 -8.44
C TYR A 534 32.69 -29.77 -7.11
N ILE A 535 31.66 -29.06 -6.60
CA ILE A 535 30.83 -29.50 -5.48
C ILE A 535 29.38 -29.44 -5.93
N ASP A 536 28.72 -30.60 -6.03
CA ASP A 536 27.26 -30.70 -6.31
C ASP A 536 26.50 -30.52 -4.99
N THR A 537 25.88 -29.37 -4.84
CA THR A 537 25.16 -29.02 -3.61
C THR A 537 23.85 -29.79 -3.48
N LYS A 538 23.25 -30.19 -4.61
CA LYS A 538 22.00 -30.94 -4.66
C LYS A 538 22.21 -32.43 -4.30
N ARG A 539 23.21 -33.04 -4.87
CA ARG A 539 23.60 -34.45 -4.60
C ARG A 539 24.46 -34.59 -3.37
N LYS A 540 24.92 -33.48 -2.78
CA LYS A 540 25.90 -33.44 -1.68
C LYS A 540 27.16 -34.23 -1.97
N GLN A 541 27.70 -34.09 -3.15
CA GLN A 541 28.91 -34.77 -3.61
C GLN A 541 29.97 -33.76 -4.04
N LEU A 542 31.22 -34.14 -3.90
CA LEU A 542 32.36 -33.36 -4.38
C LEU A 542 33.31 -34.19 -5.23
N ASP A 543 33.97 -33.51 -6.16
CA ASP A 543 35.07 -34.01 -6.97
C ASP A 543 36.11 -32.91 -7.17
N LEU A 544 37.06 -32.86 -6.23
CA LEU A 544 38.11 -31.87 -6.16
C LEU A 544 39.47 -32.52 -6.40
N GLN A 545 40.39 -31.76 -6.97
CA GLN A 545 41.78 -32.13 -7.12
C GLN A 545 42.70 -30.99 -6.71
N GLY A 546 43.91 -31.28 -6.34
CA GLY A 546 44.87 -30.25 -5.93
C GLY A 546 46.28 -30.76 -5.70
N VAL A 547 47.11 -29.88 -5.21
CA VAL A 547 48.48 -30.16 -4.77
C VAL A 547 48.62 -29.74 -3.32
N LEU A 548 49.22 -30.62 -2.52
CA LEU A 548 49.58 -30.35 -1.15
C LEU A 548 51.12 -30.24 -1.07
N SER A 549 51.63 -29.11 -0.60
CA SER A 549 53.08 -28.83 -0.51
C SER A 549 53.47 -28.60 0.95
N PRO A 550 54.08 -29.58 1.60
CA PRO A 550 54.60 -29.43 2.95
C PRO A 550 55.81 -28.48 2.96
N PHE A 551 56.04 -27.83 4.10
CA PHE A 551 57.16 -26.89 4.29
C PHE A 551 57.26 -25.80 3.21
N TYR A 552 56.10 -25.18 2.89
CA TYR A 552 55.96 -24.23 1.78
C TYR A 552 56.96 -23.07 1.84
N LEU A 553 57.32 -22.60 3.02
CA LEU A 553 58.28 -21.49 3.18
C LEU A 553 59.67 -21.85 2.64
N LEU A 554 60.13 -23.12 2.80
CA LEU A 554 61.41 -23.61 2.26
C LEU A 554 61.31 -23.91 0.75
N ASN A 555 60.12 -24.21 0.27
CA ASN A 555 59.84 -24.49 -1.14
C ASN A 555 59.52 -23.26 -1.98
N GLY A 556 59.32 -22.10 -1.36
CA GLY A 556 58.86 -20.86 -2.01
C GLY A 556 59.86 -20.21 -2.96
N LEU A 557 61.14 -20.57 -2.88
CA LEU A 557 62.19 -20.11 -3.83
C LEU A 557 61.91 -20.55 -5.30
N GLY A 558 61.02 -21.54 -5.51
CA GLY A 558 60.62 -22.02 -6.83
C GLY A 558 59.27 -21.50 -7.34
N SER A 559 58.64 -20.57 -6.65
CA SER A 559 57.28 -20.07 -6.95
C SER A 559 57.14 -19.42 -8.34
N ILE A 560 58.21 -19.06 -9.01
CA ILE A 560 58.24 -18.55 -10.38
C ILE A 560 57.86 -19.64 -11.40
N LEU A 561 58.04 -20.91 -11.05
CA LEU A 561 57.84 -22.07 -11.94
C LEU A 561 56.62 -22.93 -11.56
N THR A 562 55.87 -22.54 -10.52
CA THR A 562 54.71 -23.29 -10.01
C THR A 562 53.49 -22.38 -9.83
N ARG A 563 52.30 -22.96 -9.73
CA ARG A 563 51.08 -22.19 -9.39
C ARG A 563 51.20 -21.70 -7.93
N ARG A 564 50.51 -20.58 -7.65
CA ARG A 564 50.44 -20.04 -6.28
C ARG A 564 49.86 -21.07 -5.33
N GLY A 565 50.51 -21.29 -4.18
CA GLY A 565 50.18 -22.36 -3.23
C GLY A 565 50.84 -23.70 -3.51
N GLU A 566 51.54 -23.88 -4.63
CA GLU A 566 52.29 -25.08 -4.96
C GLU A 566 53.80 -24.83 -4.81
N GLY A 567 54.46 -25.58 -3.96
CA GLY A 567 55.93 -25.57 -3.87
C GLY A 567 56.59 -26.45 -4.94
N LEU A 568 57.92 -26.43 -5.02
CA LEU A 568 58.69 -27.33 -5.91
C LEU A 568 58.42 -28.83 -5.57
N ILE A 569 58.26 -29.14 -4.29
CA ILE A 569 57.93 -30.45 -3.77
C ILE A 569 56.47 -30.44 -3.31
N GLY A 570 55.65 -31.37 -3.78
CA GLY A 570 54.26 -31.47 -3.41
C GLY A 570 53.58 -32.73 -3.93
N PHE A 571 52.47 -33.09 -3.32
CA PHE A 571 51.68 -34.27 -3.63
C PHE A 571 50.40 -33.89 -4.35
N ASN A 572 50.12 -34.52 -5.47
CA ASN A 572 48.82 -34.42 -6.11
C ASN A 572 47.80 -35.24 -5.30
N PHE A 573 46.65 -34.65 -5.03
CA PHE A 573 45.56 -35.31 -4.34
C PHE A 573 44.24 -35.18 -5.08
N THR A 574 43.34 -36.08 -4.75
CA THR A 574 41.94 -35.96 -5.12
C THR A 574 41.05 -36.19 -3.91
N LEU A 575 39.96 -35.41 -3.80
CA LEU A 575 38.88 -35.57 -2.84
C LEU A 575 37.61 -35.90 -3.60
N ARG A 576 36.99 -37.05 -3.32
CA ARG A 576 35.79 -37.50 -4.01
C ARG A 576 34.75 -38.09 -3.08
N GLY A 577 33.47 -38.04 -3.46
CA GLY A 577 32.39 -38.71 -2.75
C GLY A 577 31.50 -37.75 -1.97
N ALA A 578 30.89 -38.21 -0.88
CA ALA A 578 29.97 -37.42 -0.10
C ALA A 578 30.63 -36.20 0.57
N LEU A 579 29.98 -35.06 0.54
CA LEU A 579 30.47 -33.80 1.12
C LEU A 579 30.80 -33.93 2.62
N GLU A 580 30.03 -34.75 3.34
CA GLU A 580 30.21 -34.96 4.78
C GLU A 580 31.36 -35.91 5.12
N ASN A 581 31.72 -36.80 4.19
CA ASN A 581 32.81 -37.77 4.38
C ASN A 581 33.54 -38.04 3.05
N PRO A 582 34.36 -37.09 2.57
CA PRO A 582 35.07 -37.21 1.31
C PRO A 582 36.21 -38.25 1.43
N GLN A 583 36.43 -39.02 0.36
CA GLN A 583 37.57 -39.93 0.26
C GLN A 583 38.75 -39.19 -0.33
N ALA A 584 39.83 -39.15 0.45
CA ALA A 584 41.09 -38.54 0.04
C ALA A 584 42.01 -39.63 -0.62
N SER A 585 42.57 -39.30 -1.77
CA SER A 585 43.59 -40.12 -2.43
C SER A 585 44.78 -39.25 -2.80
N VAL A 586 45.95 -39.71 -2.51
CA VAL A 586 47.21 -39.01 -2.81
C VAL A 586 48.05 -39.86 -3.78
N ASN A 587 48.67 -39.20 -4.76
CA ASN A 587 49.59 -39.85 -5.68
C ASN A 587 51.05 -39.66 -5.18
N PRO A 588 51.68 -40.67 -4.56
CA PRO A 588 53.01 -40.52 -4.01
C PRO A 588 54.07 -40.28 -5.11
N LEU A 589 53.87 -40.75 -6.32
CA LEU A 589 54.81 -40.56 -7.44
C LEU A 589 54.95 -39.11 -7.86
N SER A 590 53.95 -38.28 -7.54
CA SER A 590 53.95 -36.83 -7.85
C SER A 590 55.02 -36.07 -7.04
N LEU A 591 55.52 -36.61 -5.96
CA LEU A 591 56.60 -36.03 -5.16
C LEU A 591 57.90 -35.88 -6.00
N PHE A 592 58.15 -36.86 -6.86
CA PHE A 592 59.38 -36.92 -7.69
C PHE A 592 59.23 -36.09 -8.98
N THR A 593 58.08 -35.43 -9.18
CA THR A 593 57.83 -34.68 -10.39
C THR A 593 57.95 -33.17 -10.08
N PRO A 594 58.94 -32.46 -10.66
CA PRO A 594 59.07 -31.02 -10.48
C PRO A 594 57.79 -30.28 -10.86
N GLY A 595 57.51 -29.16 -10.21
CA GLY A 595 56.25 -28.43 -10.25
C GLY A 595 55.61 -28.28 -11.64
N MET A 596 56.41 -27.93 -12.67
CA MET A 596 55.90 -27.72 -14.03
C MET A 596 55.40 -29.02 -14.72
N PHE A 597 55.83 -30.21 -14.28
CA PHE A 597 55.44 -31.50 -14.87
C PHE A 597 54.30 -32.19 -14.11
N ARG A 598 53.83 -31.63 -12.96
CA ARG A 598 52.73 -32.21 -12.16
C ARG A 598 51.37 -32.10 -12.89
N GLU A 599 51.25 -31.23 -13.85
CA GLU A 599 50.02 -31.11 -14.66
C GLU A 599 49.71 -32.38 -15.46
N ILE A 600 50.72 -33.23 -15.75
CA ILE A 600 50.54 -34.53 -16.40
C ILE A 600 49.64 -35.47 -15.57
N PHE A 601 49.61 -35.30 -14.24
CA PHE A 601 48.83 -36.11 -13.30
C PHE A 601 47.52 -35.45 -12.86
N ARG A 602 47.18 -34.29 -13.46
CA ARG A 602 45.95 -33.55 -13.14
C ARG A 602 44.97 -33.56 -14.32
N ARG A 603 43.71 -33.58 -14.00
CA ARG A 603 42.66 -33.27 -14.99
C ARG A 603 42.75 -31.77 -15.31
N ARG A 604 42.29 -31.40 -16.47
CA ARG A 604 42.19 -29.98 -16.79
C ARG A 604 41.24 -29.30 -15.79
N PRO A 605 41.66 -28.18 -15.20
CA PRO A 605 40.78 -27.44 -14.29
C PRO A 605 39.51 -26.97 -15.02
N PRO A 606 38.44 -26.71 -14.27
CA PRO A 606 37.25 -26.07 -14.84
C PRO A 606 37.62 -24.80 -15.61
N LYS A 607 37.01 -24.58 -16.74
CA LYS A 607 37.22 -23.34 -17.51
C LYS A 607 36.20 -22.30 -17.04
N GLN A 608 36.67 -21.09 -16.87
CA GLN A 608 35.81 -19.91 -16.70
C GLN A 608 35.26 -19.55 -18.08
N GLU A 609 33.96 -19.72 -18.32
CA GLU A 609 33.27 -19.34 -19.53
C GLU A 609 32.87 -17.85 -19.52
#